data_7d2df7b852b1945767451838f63105e7
#
_entry.id   7d2df7b852b1945767451838f63105e7
#
_cell.length_a   1.000
_cell.length_b   1.000
_cell.length_c   1.000
_cell.angle_alpha   90.00
_cell.angle_beta   90.00
_cell.angle_gamma   90.00
#
_symmetry.space_group_name_H-M   'P 1'
#
loop_
_entity.id
_entity.type
_entity.pdbx_description
1 polymer ?
#
loop_
_entity_poly.entity_id
_entity_poly.type
_entity_poly.pdbx_seq_one_letter_code
_entity_poly.pdbx_strand_id
1 'polypeptide(L)'
;MNSNSLKYRYTLETYDPNIKKHVCPACGKRSFMRYTDVETGEYVSTEVGRCDREQKCGYHKRPRDFFDEHGGGPRKEYFFPKVRRKSIPDDHYSVVAAQLAKDTMTAYEKNNLMLFIKSRWGKDALQHVTSTYRIGTCRFWPGSTIFWQQDCEGRFRTGKIMLYNRENGHRVKDPVSKIMWVHKLPMFSDFHLRQCLFGEHLIKCSDKPVAIVESEKTAIIASLFFPDAIWVATGGLNNLQGEKLQSLKGREIILFPDLGAETKWIMQADAIPCLKNVKVSTWLMKHSTQAQKDDGLDIGDWLIGLPSVNSFRVRDFLLC
;
A
#
# COMPACT_ATOMS: atom_id res chain seq x y z
N MET A 1 -18.95 -6.54 28.95
CA MET A 1 -18.52 -5.18 29.33
C MET A 1 -17.11 -5.30 29.89
N ASN A 2 -16.14 -4.86 29.13
CA ASN A 2 -14.85 -4.29 29.54
C ASN A 2 -13.93 -4.26 28.30
N SER A 3 -14.14 -3.22 27.49
CA SER A 3 -13.22 -2.88 26.41
C SER A 3 -12.05 -2.07 27.00
N ASN A 4 -10.98 -2.73 27.37
CA ASN A 4 -9.70 -2.08 27.65
C ASN A 4 -9.00 -1.73 26.32
N SER A 5 -9.54 -0.78 25.57
CA SER A 5 -8.79 -0.11 24.52
C SER A 5 -7.79 0.83 25.19
N LEU A 6 -6.50 0.58 25.05
CA LEU A 6 -5.42 1.52 25.36
C LEU A 6 -5.66 2.81 24.54
N LYS A 7 -6.35 3.78 25.14
CA LYS A 7 -6.57 5.10 24.53
C LYS A 7 -5.29 5.91 24.72
N TYR A 8 -4.59 6.20 23.63
CA TYR A 8 -3.60 7.26 23.64
C TYR A 8 -4.30 8.57 24.00
N ARG A 9 -3.70 9.36 24.90
CA ARG A 9 -4.26 10.67 25.28
C ARG A 9 -4.39 11.61 24.07
N TYR A 10 -3.41 11.56 23.17
CA TYR A 10 -3.41 12.37 21.95
C TYR A 10 -3.61 11.48 20.74
N THR A 11 -4.68 11.75 19.98
CA THR A 11 -5.01 11.02 18.74
C THR A 11 -5.20 12.00 17.60
N LEU A 12 -4.87 11.58 16.37
CA LEU A 12 -5.28 12.36 15.21
C LEU A 12 -6.81 12.41 15.17
N GLU A 13 -7.36 13.58 14.88
CA GLU A 13 -8.80 13.77 14.69
C GLU A 13 -9.35 12.73 13.70
N THR A 14 -10.56 12.28 13.95
CA THR A 14 -11.25 11.35 13.05
C THR A 14 -11.63 12.12 11.79
N TYR A 15 -11.29 11.59 10.62
CA TYR A 15 -11.68 12.20 9.36
C TYR A 15 -13.22 12.18 9.21
N ASP A 16 -13.81 13.37 9.10
CA ASP A 16 -15.20 13.56 8.71
C ASP A 16 -15.25 14.14 7.28
N PRO A 17 -15.90 13.45 6.33
CA PRO A 17 -15.98 13.93 4.94
C PRO A 17 -16.73 15.26 4.77
N ASN A 18 -17.56 15.64 5.75
CA ASN A 18 -18.31 16.90 5.74
C ASN A 18 -17.48 18.07 6.27
N ILE A 19 -16.34 17.80 6.91
CA ILE A 19 -15.47 18.83 7.48
C ILE A 19 -14.23 19.00 6.61
N LYS A 20 -13.97 20.25 6.17
CA LYS A 20 -12.75 20.57 5.41
C LYS A 20 -11.52 20.39 6.30
N LYS A 21 -10.54 19.62 5.85
CA LYS A 21 -9.24 19.47 6.51
C LYS A 21 -8.58 20.82 6.76
N HIS A 22 -7.73 20.87 7.78
CA HIS A 22 -6.97 22.06 8.12
C HIS A 22 -5.90 22.37 7.08
N VAL A 23 -5.44 23.62 7.06
CA VAL A 23 -4.32 24.05 6.22
C VAL A 23 -3.02 23.53 6.83
N CYS A 24 -2.19 22.87 6.04
CA CYS A 24 -0.89 22.37 6.49
C CYS A 24 0.09 23.55 6.70
N PRO A 25 0.76 23.64 7.85
CA PRO A 25 1.71 24.73 8.13
C PRO A 25 2.90 24.75 7.15
N ALA A 26 3.31 23.58 6.64
CA ALA A 26 4.48 23.49 5.78
C ALA A 26 4.17 23.73 4.30
N CYS A 27 3.05 23.19 3.77
CA CYS A 27 2.77 23.27 2.32
C CYS A 27 1.57 24.13 1.94
N GLY A 28 0.86 24.75 2.91
CA GLY A 28 -0.28 25.61 2.68
C GLY A 28 -1.53 24.94 2.09
N LYS A 29 -1.53 23.63 1.91
CA LYS A 29 -2.69 22.91 1.33
C LYS A 29 -3.64 22.40 2.42
N ARG A 30 -4.95 22.30 2.09
CA ARG A 30 -5.97 21.72 2.97
C ARG A 30 -5.87 20.19 3.00
N SER A 31 -4.86 19.69 3.71
CA SER A 31 -4.52 18.26 3.81
C SER A 31 -3.95 17.91 5.18
N PHE A 32 -4.26 18.69 6.21
CA PHE A 32 -3.68 18.55 7.53
C PHE A 32 -4.71 18.07 8.54
N MET A 33 -4.35 17.02 9.29
CA MET A 33 -5.12 16.42 10.38
C MET A 33 -4.41 16.77 11.68
N ARG A 34 -5.12 17.35 12.64
CA ARG A 34 -4.57 17.77 13.94
C ARG A 34 -4.65 16.66 14.98
N TYR A 35 -3.76 16.72 15.97
CA TYR A 35 -3.89 15.90 17.16
C TYR A 35 -4.85 16.56 18.16
N THR A 36 -5.77 15.74 18.68
CA THR A 36 -6.76 16.10 19.71
C THR A 36 -6.39 15.41 21.00
N ASP A 37 -6.48 16.12 22.11
CA ASP A 37 -6.44 15.55 23.45
C ASP A 37 -7.78 14.86 23.74
N VAL A 38 -7.76 13.56 23.96
CA VAL A 38 -8.98 12.74 24.16
C VAL A 38 -9.67 13.07 25.49
N GLU A 39 -8.95 13.63 26.47
CA GLU A 39 -9.49 14.01 27.79
C GLU A 39 -10.25 15.33 27.72
N THR A 40 -9.76 16.30 26.95
CA THR A 40 -10.37 17.63 26.85
C THR A 40 -11.22 17.84 25.59
N GLY A 41 -10.97 17.04 24.54
CA GLY A 41 -11.58 17.23 23.23
C GLY A 41 -10.97 18.36 22.41
N GLU A 42 -9.95 19.04 22.92
CA GLU A 42 -9.32 20.19 22.26
C GLU A 42 -8.13 19.79 21.39
N TYR A 43 -7.80 20.60 20.40
CA TYR A 43 -6.58 20.41 19.63
C TYR A 43 -5.34 20.73 20.46
N VAL A 44 -4.29 19.92 20.35
CA VAL A 44 -3.02 20.16 21.04
C VAL A 44 -2.40 21.51 20.62
N SER A 45 -2.40 21.79 19.32
CA SER A 45 -1.98 23.06 18.74
C SER A 45 -2.38 23.13 17.26
N THR A 46 -2.33 24.32 16.69
CA THR A 46 -2.62 24.54 15.27
C THR A 46 -1.59 23.92 14.33
N GLU A 47 -0.37 23.64 14.83
CA GLU A 47 0.75 23.06 14.07
C GLU A 47 1.02 21.59 14.40
N VAL A 48 0.36 21.04 15.43
CA VAL A 48 0.58 19.65 15.86
C VAL A 48 -0.37 18.73 15.13
N GLY A 49 0.17 17.94 14.20
CA GLY A 49 -0.63 17.10 13.31
C GLY A 49 0.19 16.46 12.21
N ARG A 50 -0.50 15.87 11.25
CA ARG A 50 0.09 15.20 10.10
C ARG A 50 -0.55 15.67 8.80
N CYS A 51 0.27 15.96 7.82
CA CYS A 51 -0.16 16.22 6.45
C CYS A 51 -0.37 14.89 5.70
N ASP A 52 -1.54 14.73 5.06
CA ASP A 52 -1.84 13.52 4.28
C ASP A 52 -1.03 13.42 2.98
N ARG A 53 -0.35 14.49 2.60
CA ARG A 53 0.56 14.53 1.45
C ARG A 53 1.95 14.02 1.88
N GLU A 54 2.00 12.76 2.34
CA GLU A 54 3.21 12.17 2.94
C GLU A 54 4.42 12.22 2.00
N GLN A 55 4.23 11.94 0.71
CA GLN A 55 5.31 11.97 -0.28
C GLN A 55 5.74 13.40 -0.68
N LYS A 56 4.77 14.33 -0.79
CA LYS A 56 5.02 15.70 -1.31
C LYS A 56 5.33 16.73 -0.23
N CYS A 57 4.91 16.48 1.01
CA CYS A 57 5.07 17.42 2.11
C CYS A 57 5.77 16.80 3.32
N GLY A 58 5.38 15.59 3.72
CA GLY A 58 5.97 14.85 4.82
C GLY A 58 5.81 15.49 6.20
N TYR A 59 5.12 16.63 6.32
CA TYR A 59 5.00 17.33 7.60
C TYR A 59 4.23 16.49 8.61
N HIS A 60 4.90 16.16 9.72
CA HIS A 60 4.32 15.45 10.84
C HIS A 60 4.96 15.93 12.14
N LYS A 61 4.29 16.84 12.85
CA LYS A 61 4.67 17.28 14.20
C LYS A 61 3.84 16.51 15.20
N ARG A 62 4.49 15.69 16.03
CA ARG A 62 3.81 14.88 17.05
C ARG A 62 3.60 15.70 18.31
N PRO A 63 2.61 15.37 19.16
CA PRO A 63 2.43 16.01 20.46
C PRO A 63 3.70 16.00 21.31
N ARG A 64 4.44 14.88 21.33
CA ARG A 64 5.70 14.77 22.05
C ARG A 64 6.73 15.81 21.58
N ASP A 65 6.93 15.92 20.28
CA ASP A 65 7.93 16.82 19.69
C ASP A 65 7.59 18.28 20.04
N PHE A 66 6.29 18.63 20.01
CA PHE A 66 5.79 19.94 20.41
C PHE A 66 6.03 20.24 21.90
N PHE A 67 5.73 19.30 22.80
CA PHE A 67 5.93 19.51 24.24
C PHE A 67 7.41 19.54 24.62
N ASP A 68 8.26 18.78 23.94
CA ASP A 68 9.72 18.82 24.14
C ASP A 68 10.30 20.20 23.76
N GLU A 69 9.77 20.84 22.69
CA GLU A 69 10.17 22.18 22.26
C GLU A 69 9.66 23.31 23.18
N HIS A 70 8.49 23.14 23.80
CA HIS A 70 7.82 24.20 24.57
C HIS A 70 7.93 24.04 26.09
N GLY A 71 8.96 23.36 26.58
CA GLY A 71 9.25 23.28 28.02
C GLY A 71 8.42 22.29 28.82
N GLY A 72 7.86 21.32 28.16
CA GLY A 72 7.21 20.17 28.81
C GLY A 72 5.73 20.38 29.11
N GLY A 73 4.88 19.68 28.38
CA GLY A 73 3.53 19.39 28.84
C GLY A 73 3.56 18.55 30.13
N PRO A 74 2.42 18.33 30.79
CA PRO A 74 2.35 17.64 32.06
C PRO A 74 3.03 16.26 31.93
N ARG A 75 4.26 16.17 32.45
CA ARG A 75 4.93 14.90 32.69
C ARG A 75 4.20 14.22 33.86
N LYS A 76 3.01 13.70 33.61
CA LYS A 76 2.59 12.52 34.35
C LYS A 76 3.46 11.40 33.81
N GLU A 77 4.45 10.97 34.58
CA GLU A 77 5.04 9.66 34.40
C GLU A 77 3.89 8.65 34.44
N TYR A 78 3.27 8.42 33.28
CA TYR A 78 2.51 7.22 33.12
C TYR A 78 3.55 6.11 33.10
N PHE A 79 3.79 5.54 34.24
CA PHE A 79 4.34 4.21 34.37
C PHE A 79 3.34 3.31 33.62
N PHE A 80 3.50 3.26 32.29
CA PHE A 80 2.91 2.17 31.55
C PHE A 80 3.65 0.95 32.06
N PRO A 81 2.99 0.04 32.82
CA PRO A 81 3.55 -1.27 32.91
C PRO A 81 3.78 -1.62 31.46
N LYS A 82 5.02 -1.93 31.07
CA LYS A 82 5.28 -2.61 29.82
C LYS A 82 4.38 -3.84 29.94
N VAL A 83 3.12 -3.72 29.47
CA VAL A 83 2.31 -4.86 29.20
C VAL A 83 3.18 -5.58 28.19
N ARG A 84 3.97 -6.56 28.70
CA ARG A 84 4.53 -7.57 27.86
C ARG A 84 3.30 -8.04 27.09
N ARG A 85 3.15 -7.51 25.86
CA ARG A 85 2.31 -8.21 24.88
C ARG A 85 2.81 -9.62 25.06
N LYS A 86 1.98 -10.55 25.58
CA LYS A 86 2.28 -11.96 25.51
C LYS A 86 2.76 -12.08 24.09
N SER A 87 4.03 -12.41 23.92
CA SER A 87 4.58 -12.69 22.60
C SER A 87 3.67 -13.80 22.08
N ILE A 88 2.70 -13.41 21.26
CA ILE A 88 1.98 -14.39 20.44
C ILE A 88 3.13 -15.08 19.73
N PRO A 89 3.27 -16.40 19.85
CA PRO A 89 4.34 -17.10 19.16
C PRO A 89 4.36 -16.59 17.73
N ASP A 90 5.55 -16.36 17.17
CA ASP A 90 5.78 -15.68 15.88
C ASP A 90 5.06 -16.39 14.71
N ASP A 91 4.56 -17.57 14.95
CA ASP A 91 3.83 -18.48 14.07
C ASP A 91 2.31 -18.43 14.24
N HIS A 92 1.74 -17.69 15.22
CA HIS A 92 0.29 -17.58 15.42
C HIS A 92 -0.32 -16.37 14.70
N TYR A 93 -0.77 -16.58 13.47
CA TYR A 93 -1.48 -15.58 12.66
C TYR A 93 -2.74 -16.18 12.03
N SER A 94 -3.70 -15.31 11.73
CA SER A 94 -4.95 -15.71 11.09
C SER A 94 -4.79 -15.80 9.56
N VAL A 95 -5.60 -16.65 8.97
CA VAL A 95 -5.74 -16.78 7.51
C VAL A 95 -7.21 -16.64 7.12
N VAL A 96 -7.45 -16.09 5.96
CA VAL A 96 -8.79 -16.06 5.37
C VAL A 96 -9.10 -17.42 4.76
N ALA A 97 -10.29 -17.96 4.99
CA ALA A 97 -10.71 -19.21 4.38
C ALA A 97 -10.57 -19.15 2.84
N ALA A 98 -9.89 -20.14 2.26
CA ALA A 98 -9.60 -20.14 0.83
C ALA A 98 -10.87 -20.08 -0.04
N GLN A 99 -11.96 -20.72 0.41
CA GLN A 99 -13.24 -20.68 -0.30
C GLN A 99 -13.80 -19.26 -0.35
N LEU A 100 -13.76 -18.51 0.76
CA LEU A 100 -14.21 -17.12 0.80
C LEU A 100 -13.46 -16.24 -0.20
N ALA A 101 -12.15 -16.42 -0.31
CA ALA A 101 -11.34 -15.69 -1.29
C ALA A 101 -11.72 -16.09 -2.73
N LYS A 102 -11.83 -17.40 -3.01
CA LYS A 102 -12.17 -17.94 -4.34
C LYS A 102 -13.56 -17.49 -4.79
N ASP A 103 -14.54 -17.43 -3.92
CA ASP A 103 -15.92 -17.00 -4.22
C ASP A 103 -15.99 -15.54 -4.72
N THR A 104 -14.96 -14.74 -4.43
CA THR A 104 -14.86 -13.37 -4.95
C THR A 104 -14.16 -13.29 -6.31
N MET A 105 -13.42 -14.33 -6.76
CA MET A 105 -12.63 -14.34 -7.99
C MET A 105 -13.52 -14.63 -9.21
N THR A 106 -14.56 -13.83 -9.35
CA THR A 106 -15.60 -13.95 -10.38
C THR A 106 -16.21 -12.58 -10.64
N ALA A 107 -17.22 -12.52 -11.53
CA ALA A 107 -18.00 -11.32 -11.84
C ALA A 107 -17.13 -10.12 -12.26
N TYR A 108 -16.10 -10.37 -13.05
CA TYR A 108 -15.16 -9.34 -13.50
C TYR A 108 -15.80 -8.28 -14.41
N GLU A 109 -16.95 -8.61 -15.01
CA GLU A 109 -17.80 -7.65 -15.73
C GLU A 109 -18.45 -6.59 -14.83
N LYS A 110 -18.37 -6.76 -13.50
CA LYS A 110 -18.81 -5.80 -12.48
C LYS A 110 -17.65 -5.13 -11.75
N ASN A 111 -16.40 -5.41 -12.13
CA ASN A 111 -15.20 -4.89 -11.50
C ASN A 111 -14.61 -3.77 -12.35
N ASN A 112 -14.60 -2.55 -11.84
CA ASN A 112 -14.20 -1.36 -12.61
C ASN A 112 -12.77 -1.44 -13.13
N LEU A 113 -11.81 -1.93 -12.34
CA LEU A 113 -10.42 -2.06 -12.79
C LEU A 113 -10.29 -3.13 -13.87
N MET A 114 -11.03 -4.24 -13.77
CA MET A 114 -11.03 -5.30 -14.77
C MET A 114 -11.70 -4.82 -16.08
N LEU A 115 -12.74 -4.01 -15.97
CA LEU A 115 -13.38 -3.36 -17.13
C LEU A 115 -12.42 -2.38 -17.80
N PHE A 116 -11.66 -1.59 -17.02
CA PHE A 116 -10.62 -0.70 -17.56
C PHE A 116 -9.55 -1.49 -18.30
N ILE A 117 -8.98 -2.55 -17.71
CA ILE A 117 -7.95 -3.38 -18.33
C ILE A 117 -8.48 -3.99 -19.64
N LYS A 118 -9.70 -4.54 -19.63
CA LYS A 118 -10.34 -5.10 -20.82
C LYS A 118 -10.55 -4.06 -21.92
N SER A 119 -11.01 -2.88 -21.57
CA SER A 119 -11.24 -1.79 -22.51
C SER A 119 -9.94 -1.27 -23.11
N ARG A 120 -8.88 -1.21 -22.31
CA ARG A 120 -7.59 -0.62 -22.71
C ARG A 120 -6.72 -1.58 -23.52
N TRP A 121 -6.70 -2.87 -23.16
CA TRP A 121 -5.76 -3.86 -23.71
C TRP A 121 -6.41 -5.18 -24.17
N GLY A 122 -7.73 -5.28 -24.14
CA GLY A 122 -8.48 -6.41 -24.69
C GLY A 122 -8.72 -7.55 -23.70
N LYS A 123 -9.30 -8.63 -24.24
CA LYS A 123 -9.70 -9.81 -23.47
C LYS A 123 -8.50 -10.60 -22.96
N ASP A 124 -7.42 -10.67 -23.73
CA ASP A 124 -6.23 -11.46 -23.39
C ASP A 124 -5.50 -10.86 -22.19
N ALA A 125 -5.41 -9.53 -22.12
CA ALA A 125 -4.88 -8.83 -20.96
C ALA A 125 -5.72 -9.07 -19.70
N LEU A 126 -7.05 -9.02 -19.82
CA LEU A 126 -7.95 -9.36 -18.71
C LEU A 126 -7.73 -10.81 -18.26
N GLN A 127 -7.68 -11.76 -19.19
CA GLN A 127 -7.46 -13.16 -18.88
C GLN A 127 -6.11 -13.38 -18.21
N HIS A 128 -5.03 -12.78 -18.70
CA HIS A 128 -3.72 -12.85 -18.09
C HIS A 128 -3.77 -12.38 -16.62
N VAL A 129 -4.32 -11.19 -16.36
CA VAL A 129 -4.37 -10.62 -15.01
C VAL A 129 -5.19 -11.51 -14.06
N THR A 130 -6.37 -11.97 -14.50
CA THR A 130 -7.28 -12.75 -13.63
C THR A 130 -6.83 -14.19 -13.41
N SER A 131 -6.09 -14.78 -14.34
CA SER A 131 -5.51 -16.12 -14.17
C SER A 131 -4.21 -16.11 -13.38
N THR A 132 -3.40 -15.07 -13.51
CA THR A 132 -2.09 -14.94 -12.84
C THR A 132 -2.24 -14.47 -11.42
N TYR A 133 -3.02 -13.41 -11.19
CA TYR A 133 -3.16 -12.79 -9.89
C TYR A 133 -4.45 -13.20 -9.18
N ARG A 134 -4.45 -13.12 -7.87
CA ARG A 134 -5.63 -13.40 -7.04
C ARG A 134 -6.48 -12.14 -6.92
N ILE A 135 -7.29 -11.87 -7.96
CA ILE A 135 -8.16 -10.69 -8.05
C ILE A 135 -9.58 -11.09 -7.72
N GLY A 136 -10.18 -10.41 -6.75
CA GLY A 136 -11.59 -10.56 -6.40
C GLY A 136 -12.43 -9.37 -6.81
N THR A 137 -13.74 -9.57 -6.97
CA THR A 137 -14.74 -8.52 -7.11
C THR A 137 -15.48 -8.35 -5.79
N CYS A 138 -15.46 -7.16 -5.23
CA CYS A 138 -16.09 -6.88 -3.94
C CYS A 138 -17.58 -6.53 -4.13
N ARG A 139 -18.42 -7.12 -3.29
CA ARG A 139 -19.86 -6.80 -3.27
C ARG A 139 -20.20 -5.64 -2.33
N PHE A 140 -19.31 -5.34 -1.38
CA PHE A 140 -19.54 -4.29 -0.38
C PHE A 140 -19.52 -2.89 -1.00
N TRP A 141 -18.57 -2.63 -1.91
CA TRP A 141 -18.56 -1.43 -2.76
C TRP A 141 -18.69 -1.87 -4.22
N PRO A 142 -19.82 -1.64 -4.85
CA PRO A 142 -20.01 -2.00 -6.26
C PRO A 142 -18.89 -1.48 -7.14
N GLY A 143 -18.35 -2.35 -7.98
CA GLY A 143 -17.24 -2.03 -8.88
C GLY A 143 -15.84 -2.14 -8.29
N SER A 144 -15.71 -2.35 -6.97
CA SER A 144 -14.39 -2.40 -6.35
C SER A 144 -13.69 -3.75 -6.51
N THR A 145 -12.36 -3.66 -6.52
CA THR A 145 -11.42 -4.76 -6.68
C THR A 145 -10.91 -5.21 -5.31
N ILE A 146 -10.77 -6.52 -5.11
CA ILE A 146 -10.03 -7.10 -3.99
C ILE A 146 -8.70 -7.61 -4.52
N PHE A 147 -7.60 -7.10 -4.00
CA PHE A 147 -6.26 -7.61 -4.24
C PHE A 147 -5.90 -8.57 -3.11
N TRP A 148 -6.03 -9.88 -3.37
CA TRP A 148 -5.76 -10.89 -2.37
C TRP A 148 -4.26 -11.10 -2.18
N GLN A 149 -3.81 -11.06 -0.94
CA GLN A 149 -2.46 -11.46 -0.55
C GLN A 149 -2.46 -12.95 -0.26
N GLN A 150 -1.95 -13.75 -1.19
CA GLN A 150 -1.73 -15.17 -1.04
C GLN A 150 -0.23 -15.45 -0.94
N ASP A 151 0.19 -16.11 0.14
CA ASP A 151 1.60 -16.43 0.38
C ASP A 151 2.10 -17.63 -0.45
N CYS A 152 3.39 -17.92 -0.34
CA CYS A 152 4.03 -19.04 -1.04
C CYS A 152 3.49 -20.42 -0.66
N GLU A 153 2.82 -20.57 0.48
CA GLU A 153 2.16 -21.80 0.91
C GLU A 153 0.69 -21.87 0.50
N GLY A 154 0.21 -20.89 -0.27
CA GLY A 154 -1.16 -20.86 -0.78
C GLY A 154 -2.20 -20.30 0.20
N ARG A 155 -1.80 -19.81 1.38
CA ARG A 155 -2.69 -19.26 2.40
C ARG A 155 -3.06 -17.81 2.08
N PHE A 156 -4.33 -17.46 2.19
CA PHE A 156 -4.79 -16.09 2.04
C PHE A 156 -4.61 -15.32 3.35
N ARG A 157 -3.68 -14.36 3.34
CA ARG A 157 -3.33 -13.55 4.51
C ARG A 157 -4.31 -12.43 4.77
N THR A 158 -4.74 -11.77 3.74
CA THR A 158 -5.78 -10.73 3.73
C THR A 158 -6.07 -10.32 2.28
N GLY A 159 -6.93 -9.31 2.09
CA GLY A 159 -7.17 -8.67 0.81
C GLY A 159 -7.31 -7.16 0.99
N LYS A 160 -6.82 -6.39 0.03
CA LYS A 160 -6.99 -4.93 -0.04
C LYS A 160 -8.10 -4.60 -1.01
N ILE A 161 -9.13 -3.93 -0.52
CA ILE A 161 -10.31 -3.54 -1.30
C ILE A 161 -10.12 -2.11 -1.77
N MET A 162 -10.22 -1.86 -3.07
CA MET A 162 -10.06 -0.53 -3.65
C MET A 162 -11.04 -0.30 -4.79
N LEU A 163 -11.55 0.92 -4.90
CA LEU A 163 -12.41 1.33 -6.01
C LEU A 163 -11.62 2.18 -7.00
N TYR A 164 -11.75 1.81 -8.28
CA TYR A 164 -11.16 2.52 -9.41
C TYR A 164 -12.22 3.08 -10.34
N ASN A 165 -11.88 4.15 -11.03
CA ASN A 165 -12.66 4.65 -12.14
C ASN A 165 -12.45 3.72 -13.35
N ARG A 166 -13.55 3.25 -13.94
CA ARG A 166 -13.53 2.29 -15.06
C ARG A 166 -13.04 2.86 -16.38
N GLU A 167 -13.01 4.19 -16.51
CA GLU A 167 -12.65 4.86 -17.77
C GLU A 167 -11.15 5.16 -17.86
N ASN A 168 -10.54 5.55 -16.72
CA ASN A 168 -9.14 5.98 -16.69
C ASN A 168 -8.24 5.14 -15.77
N GLY A 169 -8.79 4.16 -15.05
CA GLY A 169 -8.02 3.30 -14.14
C GLY A 169 -7.44 4.00 -12.91
N HIS A 170 -7.78 5.27 -12.67
CA HIS A 170 -7.34 5.97 -11.46
C HIS A 170 -8.15 5.56 -10.24
N ARG A 171 -7.50 5.60 -9.07
CA ARG A 171 -8.17 5.36 -7.80
C ARG A 171 -9.23 6.44 -7.54
N VAL A 172 -10.44 6.04 -7.16
CA VAL A 172 -11.50 6.96 -6.74
C VAL A 172 -11.11 7.57 -5.39
N LYS A 173 -10.98 8.91 -5.36
CA LYS A 173 -10.58 9.68 -4.18
C LYS A 173 -11.70 10.56 -3.63
N ASP A 174 -12.67 10.93 -4.47
CA ASP A 174 -13.78 11.83 -4.11
C ASP A 174 -15.13 11.09 -4.06
N PRO A 175 -16.03 11.46 -3.14
CA PRO A 175 -15.82 12.36 -2.00
C PRO A 175 -14.90 11.79 -0.92
N VAL A 176 -14.72 10.45 -0.89
CA VAL A 176 -13.88 9.74 0.07
C VAL A 176 -13.12 8.62 -0.64
N SER A 177 -11.85 8.46 -0.31
CA SER A 177 -11.04 7.36 -0.81
C SER A 177 -11.62 6.01 -0.37
N LYS A 178 -11.99 5.17 -1.32
CA LYS A 178 -12.55 3.83 -1.09
C LYS A 178 -11.42 2.80 -0.96
N ILE A 179 -10.82 2.73 0.23
CA ILE A 179 -9.78 1.74 0.58
C ILE A 179 -10.19 1.06 1.87
N MET A 180 -10.21 -0.27 1.88
CA MET A 180 -10.47 -1.09 3.06
C MET A 180 -9.66 -2.39 2.98
N TRP A 181 -9.48 -3.02 4.12
CA TRP A 181 -8.86 -4.33 4.22
C TRP A 181 -9.88 -5.39 4.61
N VAL A 182 -9.82 -6.57 4.00
CA VAL A 182 -10.73 -7.68 4.29
C VAL A 182 -10.72 -8.04 5.78
N HIS A 183 -9.56 -8.10 6.43
CA HIS A 183 -9.44 -8.40 7.86
C HIS A 183 -10.04 -7.32 8.78
N LYS A 184 -10.51 -6.19 8.24
CA LYS A 184 -11.25 -5.15 8.99
C LYS A 184 -12.76 -5.26 8.85
N LEU A 185 -13.24 -6.22 8.07
CA LEU A 185 -14.67 -6.51 7.99
C LEU A 185 -15.17 -7.11 9.32
N PRO A 186 -16.43 -6.85 9.72
CA PRO A 186 -16.96 -7.27 11.02
C PRO A 186 -16.83 -8.77 11.32
N MET A 187 -16.82 -9.61 10.28
CA MET A 187 -16.68 -11.06 10.41
C MET A 187 -15.28 -11.52 10.86
N PHE A 188 -14.31 -10.61 10.97
CA PHE A 188 -12.92 -10.90 11.35
C PHE A 188 -12.52 -10.17 12.66
N SER A 189 -13.35 -10.22 13.70
CA SER A 189 -13.17 -9.46 14.95
C SER A 189 -11.83 -9.71 15.66
N ASP A 190 -11.30 -10.94 15.61
CA ASP A 190 -10.09 -11.37 16.31
C ASP A 190 -8.97 -11.79 15.33
N PHE A 191 -8.83 -11.06 14.23
CA PHE A 191 -7.88 -11.40 13.17
C PHE A 191 -6.46 -10.94 13.52
N HIS A 192 -5.55 -11.89 13.71
CA HIS A 192 -4.12 -11.66 13.89
C HIS A 192 -3.44 -11.51 12.53
N LEU A 193 -3.25 -10.27 12.11
CA LEU A 193 -2.75 -9.95 10.78
C LEU A 193 -1.24 -10.21 10.66
N ARG A 194 -0.87 -11.03 9.67
CA ARG A 194 0.49 -11.12 9.14
C ARG A 194 0.41 -11.02 7.61
N GLN A 195 0.74 -9.88 7.06
CA GLN A 195 0.68 -9.64 5.62
C GLN A 195 1.82 -10.33 4.87
N CYS A 196 1.59 -10.64 3.60
CA CYS A 196 2.61 -11.00 2.62
C CYS A 196 2.55 -10.04 1.42
N LEU A 197 3.44 -10.21 0.44
CA LEU A 197 3.39 -9.41 -0.78
C LEU A 197 2.15 -9.78 -1.61
N PHE A 198 1.56 -8.81 -2.28
CA PHE A 198 0.62 -9.10 -3.34
C PHE A 198 1.39 -9.75 -4.51
N GLY A 199 0.94 -10.89 -5.01
CA GLY A 199 1.64 -11.66 -6.02
C GLY A 199 2.69 -12.64 -5.46
N GLU A 200 2.86 -12.77 -4.14
CA GLU A 200 3.86 -13.65 -3.51
C GLU A 200 3.74 -15.10 -3.95
N HIS A 201 2.52 -15.60 -4.14
CA HIS A 201 2.27 -16.97 -4.61
C HIS A 201 2.92 -17.31 -5.97
N LEU A 202 3.34 -16.30 -6.74
CA LEU A 202 4.02 -16.50 -8.03
C LEU A 202 5.51 -16.81 -7.87
N ILE A 203 6.11 -16.45 -6.74
CA ILE A 203 7.57 -16.49 -6.52
C ILE A 203 8.09 -17.92 -6.57
N LYS A 204 7.37 -18.90 -6.00
CA LYS A 204 7.78 -20.31 -6.02
C LYS A 204 7.67 -20.98 -7.39
N CYS A 205 6.90 -20.40 -8.30
CA CYS A 205 6.56 -21.04 -9.57
C CYS A 205 7.56 -20.70 -10.70
N SER A 206 8.57 -19.86 -10.44
CA SER A 206 9.46 -19.38 -11.48
C SER A 206 10.74 -18.77 -10.91
N ASP A 207 11.85 -18.95 -11.65
CA ASP A 207 13.17 -18.36 -11.32
C ASP A 207 13.40 -16.97 -11.93
N LYS A 208 12.38 -16.39 -12.58
CA LYS A 208 12.47 -15.02 -13.12
C LYS A 208 12.82 -14.01 -12.03
N PRO A 209 13.48 -12.89 -12.38
CA PRO A 209 13.67 -11.78 -11.44
C PRO A 209 12.34 -11.33 -10.83
N VAL A 210 12.38 -10.88 -9.58
CA VAL A 210 11.20 -10.35 -8.90
C VAL A 210 11.24 -8.83 -8.92
N ALA A 211 10.29 -8.23 -9.63
CA ALA A 211 10.11 -6.79 -9.68
C ALA A 211 9.11 -6.34 -8.59
N ILE A 212 9.51 -5.38 -7.77
CA ILE A 212 8.72 -4.90 -6.64
C ILE A 212 8.26 -3.47 -6.91
N VAL A 213 6.95 -3.23 -6.78
CA VAL A 213 6.30 -1.92 -6.85
C VAL A 213 5.53 -1.61 -5.58
N GLU A 214 5.09 -0.36 -5.43
CA GLU A 214 4.27 0.04 -4.29
C GLU A 214 2.83 -0.49 -4.41
N SER A 215 2.21 -0.30 -5.56
CA SER A 215 0.78 -0.50 -5.80
C SER A 215 0.47 -1.85 -6.46
N GLU A 216 -0.60 -2.50 -5.99
CA GLU A 216 -1.12 -3.73 -6.58
C GLU A 216 -1.57 -3.53 -8.04
N LYS A 217 -2.19 -2.35 -8.35
CA LYS A 217 -2.56 -1.97 -9.72
C LYS A 217 -1.33 -1.94 -10.63
N THR A 218 -0.26 -1.33 -10.15
CA THR A 218 1.00 -1.23 -10.89
C THR A 218 1.61 -2.60 -11.17
N ALA A 219 1.60 -3.51 -10.20
CA ALA A 219 2.10 -4.87 -10.38
C ALA A 219 1.34 -5.62 -11.50
N ILE A 220 0.01 -5.59 -11.49
CA ILE A 220 -0.78 -6.30 -12.51
C ILE A 220 -0.64 -5.66 -13.90
N ILE A 221 -0.52 -4.34 -14.01
CA ILE A 221 -0.30 -3.66 -15.28
C ILE A 221 1.09 -3.96 -15.81
N ALA A 222 2.12 -3.81 -14.98
CA ALA A 222 3.49 -4.07 -15.39
C ALA A 222 3.70 -5.52 -15.87
N SER A 223 2.99 -6.49 -15.28
CA SER A 223 3.07 -7.89 -15.72
C SER A 223 2.59 -8.13 -17.15
N LEU A 224 1.77 -7.25 -17.71
CA LEU A 224 1.35 -7.31 -19.10
C LEU A 224 2.49 -6.94 -20.07
N PHE A 225 3.36 -6.03 -19.64
CA PHE A 225 4.41 -5.45 -20.47
C PHE A 225 5.78 -6.11 -20.26
N PHE A 226 6.04 -6.69 -19.08
CA PHE A 226 7.31 -7.32 -18.72
C PHE A 226 7.11 -8.80 -18.35
N PRO A 227 6.90 -9.66 -19.33
CA PRO A 227 6.63 -11.09 -19.09
C PRO A 227 7.86 -11.85 -18.57
N ASP A 228 9.05 -11.25 -18.61
CA ASP A 228 10.32 -11.82 -18.15
C ASP A 228 10.58 -11.63 -16.64
N ALA A 229 9.68 -10.97 -15.90
CA ALA A 229 9.75 -10.78 -14.45
C ALA A 229 8.47 -11.22 -13.73
N ILE A 230 8.60 -11.51 -12.43
CA ILE A 230 7.48 -11.67 -11.51
C ILE A 230 7.22 -10.33 -10.85
N TRP A 231 6.02 -9.78 -11.02
CA TRP A 231 5.65 -8.49 -10.43
C TRP A 231 4.88 -8.69 -9.14
N VAL A 232 5.38 -8.08 -8.06
CA VAL A 232 4.77 -8.11 -6.73
C VAL A 232 4.62 -6.71 -6.17
N ALA A 233 3.69 -6.52 -5.23
CA ALA A 233 3.50 -5.22 -4.61
C ALA A 233 3.58 -5.28 -3.08
N THR A 234 4.17 -4.22 -2.50
CA THR A 234 4.26 -4.04 -1.03
C THR A 234 2.93 -3.58 -0.43
N GLY A 235 2.06 -2.95 -1.23
CA GLY A 235 0.78 -2.37 -0.81
C GLY A 235 0.91 -1.00 -0.15
N GLY A 236 2.06 -0.34 -0.23
CA GLY A 236 2.31 1.02 0.23
C GLY A 236 3.78 1.34 0.48
N LEU A 237 4.12 2.61 0.38
CA LEU A 237 5.49 3.16 0.46
C LEU A 237 6.31 2.68 1.68
N ASN A 238 5.65 2.53 2.83
CA ASN A 238 6.30 2.15 4.09
C ASN A 238 6.31 0.63 4.33
N ASN A 239 5.83 -0.16 3.38
CA ASN A 239 5.61 -1.59 3.54
C ASN A 239 6.74 -2.46 2.97
N LEU A 240 7.84 -1.87 2.53
CA LEU A 240 9.07 -2.59 2.21
C LEU A 240 9.76 -2.96 3.54
N GLN A 241 9.29 -4.03 4.17
CA GLN A 241 9.71 -4.46 5.51
C GLN A 241 10.21 -5.90 5.48
N GLY A 242 11.29 -6.19 6.22
CA GLY A 242 12.01 -7.47 6.18
C GLY A 242 11.14 -8.70 6.39
N GLU A 243 10.15 -8.64 7.26
CA GLU A 243 9.26 -9.77 7.53
C GLU A 243 8.42 -10.19 6.30
N LYS A 244 7.88 -9.21 5.54
CA LYS A 244 7.14 -9.47 4.30
C LYS A 244 8.02 -10.00 3.17
N LEU A 245 9.32 -9.79 3.24
CA LEU A 245 10.25 -10.03 2.15
C LEU A 245 11.04 -11.34 2.29
N GLN A 246 10.72 -12.14 3.31
CA GLN A 246 11.41 -13.42 3.55
C GLN A 246 11.26 -14.39 2.38
N SER A 247 10.14 -14.36 1.67
CA SER A 247 9.89 -15.15 0.46
C SER A 247 10.84 -14.82 -0.71
N LEU A 248 11.53 -13.68 -0.64
CA LEU A 248 12.47 -13.20 -1.66
C LEU A 248 13.92 -13.61 -1.43
N LYS A 249 14.21 -14.32 -0.33
CA LYS A 249 15.56 -14.74 -0.01
C LYS A 249 16.19 -15.54 -1.15
N GLY A 250 17.35 -15.07 -1.60
CA GLY A 250 18.12 -15.70 -2.68
C GLY A 250 17.63 -15.37 -4.10
N ARG A 251 16.62 -14.51 -4.25
CA ARG A 251 16.10 -14.09 -5.57
C ARG A 251 16.82 -12.84 -6.08
N GLU A 252 16.91 -12.70 -7.41
CA GLU A 252 17.25 -11.42 -8.03
C GLU A 252 16.06 -10.47 -7.87
N ILE A 253 16.28 -9.28 -7.30
CA ILE A 253 15.26 -8.32 -6.95
C ILE A 253 15.49 -7.01 -7.67
N ILE A 254 14.43 -6.47 -8.26
CA ILE A 254 14.44 -5.18 -8.92
C ILE A 254 13.35 -4.32 -8.29
N LEU A 255 13.73 -3.20 -7.69
CA LEU A 255 12.80 -2.22 -7.14
C LEU A 255 12.43 -1.20 -8.21
N PHE A 256 11.13 -0.94 -8.35
CA PHE A 256 10.57 0.12 -9.18
C PHE A 256 9.83 1.12 -8.29
N PRO A 257 10.55 2.05 -7.64
CA PRO A 257 9.93 3.06 -6.79
C PRO A 257 9.09 4.04 -7.61
N ASP A 258 8.05 4.58 -6.98
CA ASP A 258 7.35 5.74 -7.50
C ASP A 258 8.30 6.93 -7.53
N LEU A 259 8.10 7.88 -8.45
CA LEU A 259 8.95 9.08 -8.56
C LEU A 259 8.97 9.86 -7.25
N GLY A 260 10.19 10.11 -6.74
CA GLY A 260 10.44 10.75 -5.46
C GLY A 260 10.53 9.79 -4.27
N ALA A 261 10.35 8.48 -4.47
CA ALA A 261 10.48 7.46 -3.43
C ALA A 261 11.82 6.68 -3.50
N GLU A 262 12.67 6.96 -4.48
CA GLU A 262 13.88 6.19 -4.81
C GLU A 262 14.83 6.10 -3.60
N THR A 263 15.24 7.25 -3.05
CA THR A 263 16.17 7.30 -1.92
C THR A 263 15.65 6.52 -0.73
N LYS A 264 14.35 6.65 -0.44
CA LYS A 264 13.73 5.96 0.68
C LYS A 264 13.75 4.44 0.48
N TRP A 265 13.44 3.96 -0.72
CA TRP A 265 13.44 2.54 -1.01
C TRP A 265 14.83 1.94 -1.03
N ILE A 266 15.85 2.68 -1.51
CA ILE A 266 17.25 2.29 -1.42
C ILE A 266 17.65 2.09 0.05
N MET A 267 17.42 3.09 0.90
CA MET A 267 17.76 3.01 2.33
C MET A 267 17.02 1.87 3.04
N GLN A 268 15.75 1.62 2.68
CA GLN A 268 14.99 0.51 3.25
C GLN A 268 15.54 -0.84 2.80
N ALA A 269 15.90 -0.99 1.53
CA ALA A 269 16.44 -2.23 0.98
C ALA A 269 17.79 -2.59 1.63
N ASP A 270 18.68 -1.61 1.78
CA ASP A 270 19.99 -1.77 2.42
C ASP A 270 19.88 -2.23 3.88
N ALA A 271 18.80 -1.83 4.56
CA ALA A 271 18.55 -2.22 5.95
C ALA A 271 17.95 -3.63 6.10
N ILE A 272 17.64 -4.35 4.99
CA ILE A 272 16.97 -5.64 5.04
C ILE A 272 17.96 -6.78 4.73
N PRO A 273 18.40 -7.56 5.75
CA PRO A 273 19.49 -8.54 5.57
C PRO A 273 19.18 -9.68 4.61
N CYS A 274 17.90 -10.03 4.40
CA CYS A 274 17.51 -11.09 3.47
C CYS A 274 17.56 -10.68 2.00
N LEU A 275 17.63 -9.37 1.71
CA LEU A 275 17.72 -8.83 0.37
C LEU A 275 19.20 -8.67 -0.02
N LYS A 276 19.72 -9.64 -0.75
CA LYS A 276 21.03 -9.58 -1.41
C LYS A 276 20.78 -9.42 -2.90
N ASN A 277 21.64 -8.67 -3.61
CA ASN A 277 21.48 -8.42 -5.05
C ASN A 277 20.22 -7.63 -5.44
N VAL A 278 19.92 -6.59 -4.67
CA VAL A 278 18.83 -5.65 -5.02
C VAL A 278 19.34 -4.63 -6.02
N LYS A 279 18.61 -4.48 -7.11
CA LYS A 279 18.80 -3.41 -8.09
C LYS A 279 17.63 -2.44 -7.98
N VAL A 280 17.89 -1.16 -8.15
CA VAL A 280 16.86 -0.12 -8.15
C VAL A 280 16.79 0.49 -9.54
N SER A 281 15.61 0.43 -10.15
CA SER A 281 15.37 1.08 -11.43
C SER A 281 15.34 2.60 -11.25
N THR A 282 16.20 3.30 -11.98
CA THR A 282 16.19 4.76 -12.09
C THR A 282 15.59 5.22 -13.42
N TRP A 283 15.12 4.27 -14.23
CA TRP A 283 14.64 4.52 -15.57
C TRP A 283 13.54 5.58 -15.60
N LEU A 284 12.52 5.42 -14.74
CA LEU A 284 11.38 6.34 -14.68
C LEU A 284 11.84 7.77 -14.33
N MET A 285 12.76 7.92 -13.38
CA MET A 285 13.33 9.21 -13.00
C MET A 285 14.02 9.91 -14.17
N LYS A 286 14.71 9.16 -15.02
CA LYS A 286 15.46 9.72 -16.18
C LYS A 286 14.56 10.06 -17.36
N HIS A 287 13.44 9.33 -17.55
CA HIS A 287 12.57 9.47 -18.71
C HIS A 287 11.27 10.23 -18.42
N SER A 288 11.11 10.77 -17.21
CA SER A 288 9.94 11.53 -16.83
C SER A 288 10.15 13.04 -16.91
N THR A 289 9.13 13.75 -17.35
CA THR A 289 9.07 15.21 -17.32
C THR A 289 8.98 15.72 -15.87
N GLN A 290 9.28 17.02 -15.66
CA GLN A 290 9.19 17.61 -14.33
C GLN A 290 7.75 17.51 -13.78
N ALA A 291 6.73 17.73 -14.60
CA ALA A 291 5.33 17.60 -14.20
C ALA A 291 5.00 16.19 -13.70
N GLN A 292 5.49 15.15 -14.37
CA GLN A 292 5.32 13.74 -13.95
C GLN A 292 6.02 13.46 -12.63
N LYS A 293 7.22 14.05 -12.41
CA LYS A 293 7.94 13.96 -11.13
C LYS A 293 7.16 14.64 -10.01
N ASP A 294 6.62 15.81 -10.28
CA ASP A 294 5.81 16.56 -9.31
C ASP A 294 4.52 15.82 -8.97
N ASP A 295 3.98 15.04 -9.91
CA ASP A 295 2.79 14.20 -9.69
C ASP A 295 3.09 12.87 -9.00
N GLY A 296 4.38 12.47 -8.91
CA GLY A 296 4.79 11.20 -8.30
C GLY A 296 4.28 10.00 -9.10
N LEU A 297 4.52 10.03 -10.42
CA LEU A 297 4.12 8.99 -11.37
C LEU A 297 4.78 7.65 -11.00
N ASP A 298 4.05 6.56 -11.15
CA ASP A 298 4.61 5.21 -11.06
C ASP A 298 4.80 4.58 -12.47
N ILE A 299 5.47 3.43 -12.53
CA ILE A 299 5.70 2.73 -13.81
C ILE A 299 4.38 2.28 -14.44
N GLY A 300 3.35 1.95 -13.65
CA GLY A 300 2.03 1.58 -14.16
C GLY A 300 1.32 2.74 -14.84
N ASP A 301 1.43 3.93 -14.28
CA ASP A 301 0.85 5.14 -14.89
C ASP A 301 1.55 5.48 -16.21
N TRP A 302 2.88 5.29 -16.30
CA TRP A 302 3.60 5.44 -17.56
C TRP A 302 3.14 4.42 -18.60
N LEU A 303 2.99 3.15 -18.21
CA LEU A 303 2.54 2.07 -19.09
C LEU A 303 1.09 2.28 -19.60
N ILE A 304 0.22 2.86 -18.78
CA ILE A 304 -1.15 3.22 -19.19
C ILE A 304 -1.13 4.24 -20.34
N GLY A 305 -0.12 5.11 -20.39
CA GLY A 305 0.05 6.08 -21.48
C GLY A 305 0.42 5.46 -22.83
N LEU A 306 0.91 4.21 -22.87
CA LEU A 306 1.28 3.55 -24.11
C LEU A 306 0.04 3.10 -24.93
N PRO A 307 0.10 3.18 -26.26
CA PRO A 307 -1.06 2.87 -27.12
C PRO A 307 -1.45 1.38 -27.11
N SER A 308 -0.50 0.49 -26.91
CA SER A 308 -0.71 -0.97 -26.92
C SER A 308 0.24 -1.68 -25.95
N VAL A 309 -0.06 -2.94 -25.64
CA VAL A 309 0.86 -3.80 -24.89
C VAL A 309 2.04 -4.17 -25.80
N ASN A 310 3.23 -3.72 -25.42
CA ASN A 310 4.50 -4.10 -26.02
C ASN A 310 5.28 -4.91 -24.97
N SER A 311 5.89 -6.02 -25.38
CA SER A 311 6.74 -6.79 -24.49
C SER A 311 8.10 -6.12 -24.34
N PHE A 312 8.42 -5.69 -23.13
CA PHE A 312 9.72 -5.15 -22.74
C PHE A 312 10.51 -6.20 -21.95
N ARG A 313 11.84 -6.01 -21.88
CA ARG A 313 12.70 -6.74 -20.95
C ARG A 313 12.90 -5.91 -19.69
N VAL A 314 12.62 -6.50 -18.54
CA VAL A 314 12.73 -5.78 -17.24
C VAL A 314 14.14 -5.23 -17.00
N ARG A 315 15.15 -5.91 -17.52
CA ARG A 315 16.56 -5.48 -17.39
C ARG A 315 16.91 -4.25 -18.21
N ASP A 316 16.18 -3.98 -19.31
CA ASP A 316 16.42 -2.76 -20.11
C ASP A 316 16.04 -1.50 -19.32
N PHE A 317 15.21 -1.65 -18.30
CA PHE A 317 14.83 -0.58 -17.37
C PHE A 317 15.81 -0.42 -16.17
N LEU A 318 16.91 -1.16 -16.17
CA LEU A 318 17.99 -1.05 -15.18
C LEU A 318 19.24 -0.37 -15.76
N LEU A 319 19.46 -0.47 -17.06
CA LEU A 319 20.74 -0.14 -17.72
C LEU A 319 20.91 1.34 -18.06
N CYS A 320 20.13 2.21 -17.44
CA CYS A 320 20.28 3.65 -17.68
C CYS A 320 21.00 4.36 -16.55
#